data_22c2e345b956fb8245832a0724c9822a
#
_entry.id   22c2e345b956fb8245832a0724c9822a
#
_cell.length_a   1.000
_cell.length_b   1.000
_cell.length_c   1.000
_cell.angle_alpha   90.00
_cell.angle_beta   90.00
_cell.angle_gamma   90.00
#
_symmetry.space_group_name_H-M   'P 1'
#
loop_
_entity.id
_entity.type
_entity.pdbx_description
1 polymer ?
#
loop_
_entity_poly.entity_id
_entity_poly.type
_entity_poly.pdbx_seq_one_letter_code
_entity_poly.pdbx_strand_id
1 'polypeptide(L)'
;MTRTVPHKIVFAALALLALTGTGFISSAWADWHDQVSPRDVDRLAHLNDSRDDALAQARTRGGSGDFRAIGQILQPASRSVPEQALYGNWRCRQIKLGGASGYYVFSWFNCRIAKANGGIRFEKSGTQRMAGFLYPQQGMWVYLGAQSAKGEPLHRYSGRAASVGGEINPDDQVGVLVGIGNNHLRLDLPSPGTQESDFDTVELVR
;
A
#
# COMPACT_ATOMS: atom_id res chain seq x y z
N MET A 1 92.08 17.93 -12.35
CA MET A 1 90.97 18.06 -13.32
C MET A 1 89.80 17.20 -12.82
N THR A 2 88.89 17.80 -12.08
CA THR A 2 87.78 17.10 -11.40
C THR A 2 86.50 17.52 -12.18
N ARG A 3 85.84 16.55 -12.80
CA ARG A 3 84.58 16.74 -13.56
C ARG A 3 83.40 16.53 -12.63
N THR A 4 82.66 17.57 -12.41
CA THR A 4 81.37 17.59 -11.66
C THR A 4 80.25 17.14 -12.58
N VAL A 5 79.44 16.13 -12.16
CA VAL A 5 78.26 15.63 -12.84
C VAL A 5 77.03 16.27 -12.20
N PRO A 6 76.09 16.85 -12.98
CA PRO A 6 74.89 17.45 -12.39
C PRO A 6 73.81 16.38 -12.16
N HIS A 7 73.26 16.35 -10.94
CA HIS A 7 72.10 15.52 -10.58
C HIS A 7 70.82 16.17 -11.13
N LYS A 8 70.10 15.41 -11.99
CA LYS A 8 68.75 15.78 -12.43
C LYS A 8 67.74 15.29 -11.38
N ILE A 9 67.08 16.25 -10.77
CA ILE A 9 65.94 16.00 -9.84
C ILE A 9 64.73 15.76 -10.70
N VAL A 10 64.15 14.55 -10.65
CA VAL A 10 62.86 14.21 -11.29
C VAL A 10 61.77 14.43 -10.29
N PHE A 11 60.95 15.44 -10.52
CA PHE A 11 59.69 15.61 -9.73
C PHE A 11 58.65 14.63 -10.24
N ALA A 12 58.29 13.65 -9.42
CA ALA A 12 57.17 12.80 -9.64
C ALA A 12 55.90 13.52 -9.14
N ALA A 13 55.03 13.93 -10.06
CA ALA A 13 53.73 14.50 -9.71
C ALA A 13 52.76 13.34 -9.36
N LEU A 14 52.41 13.25 -8.07
CA LEU A 14 51.32 12.36 -7.63
C LEU A 14 49.99 13.04 -8.00
N ALA A 15 49.30 12.48 -9.01
CA ALA A 15 47.91 12.85 -9.31
C ALA A 15 46.98 12.11 -8.33
N LEU A 16 46.39 12.81 -7.36
CA LEU A 16 45.30 12.32 -6.53
C LEU A 16 44.03 12.26 -7.40
N LEU A 17 43.61 11.05 -7.78
CA LEU A 17 42.25 10.83 -8.30
C LEU A 17 41.29 10.87 -7.11
N ALA A 18 40.55 11.96 -6.97
CA ALA A 18 39.39 12.02 -6.11
C ALA A 18 38.22 11.24 -6.75
N LEU A 19 37.98 10.02 -6.31
CA LEU A 19 36.74 9.30 -6.61
C LEU A 19 35.59 10.01 -5.88
N THR A 20 34.87 10.88 -6.59
CA THR A 20 33.55 11.36 -6.13
C THR A 20 32.55 10.25 -6.31
N GLY A 21 32.44 9.37 -5.34
CA GLY A 21 31.34 8.42 -5.26
C GLY A 21 30.04 9.18 -5.06
N THR A 22 29.25 9.37 -6.13
CA THR A 22 27.86 9.78 -6.01
C THR A 22 27.10 8.62 -5.34
N GLY A 23 27.05 8.63 -4.03
CA GLY A 23 26.20 7.73 -3.25
C GLY A 23 24.76 8.00 -3.63
N PHE A 24 24.16 7.10 -4.41
CA PHE A 24 22.71 7.05 -4.53
C PHE A 24 22.16 6.75 -3.14
N ILE A 25 21.59 7.77 -2.48
CA ILE A 25 20.79 7.59 -1.28
C ILE A 25 19.51 6.91 -1.74
N SER A 26 19.52 5.58 -1.83
CA SER A 26 18.30 4.80 -1.92
C SER A 26 17.54 5.08 -0.63
N SER A 27 16.40 5.74 -0.72
CA SER A 27 15.46 5.83 0.40
C SER A 27 15.11 4.39 0.77
N ALA A 28 15.73 3.87 1.82
CA ALA A 28 15.37 2.55 2.34
C ALA A 28 13.96 2.66 2.92
N TRP A 29 12.97 2.26 2.14
CA TRP A 29 11.63 2.04 2.64
C TRP A 29 11.72 0.91 3.67
N ALA A 30 11.01 1.06 4.80
CA ALA A 30 10.85 -0.07 5.71
C ALA A 30 10.23 -1.23 4.92
N ASP A 31 10.80 -2.42 5.06
CA ASP A 31 10.23 -3.62 4.43
C ASP A 31 8.90 -3.94 5.11
N TRP A 32 7.83 -4.06 4.34
CA TRP A 32 6.52 -4.39 4.89
C TRP A 32 6.51 -5.78 5.56
N HIS A 33 7.39 -6.69 5.15
CA HIS A 33 7.54 -8.01 5.77
C HIS A 33 8.00 -7.92 7.24
N ASP A 34 8.70 -6.85 7.62
CA ASP A 34 9.10 -6.62 9.00
C ASP A 34 7.94 -6.09 9.86
N GLN A 35 6.89 -5.56 9.23
CA GLN A 35 5.76 -4.93 9.89
C GLN A 35 4.51 -5.82 9.93
N VAL A 36 4.33 -6.67 8.91
CA VAL A 36 3.12 -7.46 8.74
C VAL A 36 3.02 -8.59 9.76
N SER A 37 1.80 -8.83 10.29
CA SER A 37 1.53 -10.00 11.12
C SER A 37 1.48 -11.29 10.28
N PRO A 38 1.82 -12.47 10.85
CA PRO A 38 1.68 -13.76 10.14
C PRO A 38 0.25 -14.01 9.63
N ARG A 39 -0.78 -13.61 10.39
CA ARG A 39 -2.19 -13.67 9.98
C ARG A 39 -2.43 -12.88 8.69
N ASP A 40 -1.84 -11.69 8.58
CA ASP A 40 -2.07 -10.81 7.44
C ASP A 40 -1.25 -11.20 6.22
N VAL A 41 -0.12 -11.88 6.40
CA VAL A 41 0.60 -12.57 5.31
C VAL A 41 -0.30 -13.63 4.68
N ASP A 42 -0.98 -14.43 5.50
CA ASP A 42 -1.93 -15.44 5.04
C ASP A 42 -3.12 -14.82 4.29
N ARG A 43 -3.70 -13.75 4.82
CA ARG A 43 -4.76 -12.99 4.13
C ARG A 43 -4.32 -12.49 2.76
N LEU A 44 -3.12 -11.93 2.64
CA LEU A 44 -2.57 -11.48 1.36
C LEU A 44 -2.31 -12.63 0.38
N ALA A 45 -1.86 -13.78 0.86
CA ALA A 45 -1.64 -14.96 0.04
C ALA A 45 -2.96 -15.47 -0.60
N HIS A 46 -4.09 -15.32 0.10
CA HIS A 46 -5.44 -15.73 -0.35
C HIS A 46 -6.27 -14.58 -0.94
N LEU A 47 -5.65 -13.46 -1.33
CA LEU A 47 -6.37 -12.28 -1.84
C LEU A 47 -7.28 -12.59 -3.03
N ASN A 48 -6.80 -13.39 -4.00
CA ASN A 48 -7.57 -13.74 -5.18
C ASN A 48 -8.73 -14.69 -4.85
N ASP A 49 -8.48 -15.69 -4.02
CA ASP A 49 -9.50 -16.66 -3.59
C ASP A 49 -10.61 -15.93 -2.82
N SER A 50 -10.25 -15.08 -1.86
CA SER A 50 -11.18 -14.23 -1.09
C SER A 50 -12.05 -13.36 -2.01
N ARG A 51 -11.46 -12.77 -3.07
CA ARG A 51 -12.19 -11.96 -4.04
C ARG A 51 -13.17 -12.80 -4.85
N ASP A 52 -12.73 -13.94 -5.37
CA ASP A 52 -13.53 -14.76 -6.27
C ASP A 52 -14.71 -15.42 -5.54
N ASP A 53 -14.48 -15.87 -4.30
CA ASP A 53 -15.53 -16.40 -3.42
C ASP A 53 -16.55 -15.32 -3.04
N ALA A 54 -16.09 -14.14 -2.66
CA ALA A 54 -16.96 -13.01 -2.30
C ALA A 54 -17.80 -12.54 -3.50
N LEU A 55 -17.23 -12.52 -4.72
CA LEU A 55 -17.99 -12.25 -5.95
C LEU A 55 -19.04 -13.29 -6.24
N ALA A 56 -18.75 -14.57 -6.05
CA ALA A 56 -19.74 -15.64 -6.22
C ALA A 56 -20.92 -15.47 -5.26
N GLN A 57 -20.64 -15.17 -3.99
CA GLN A 57 -21.66 -14.89 -2.98
C GLN A 57 -22.47 -13.64 -3.33
N ALA A 58 -21.83 -12.55 -3.76
CA ALA A 58 -22.50 -11.31 -4.15
C ALA A 58 -23.50 -11.52 -5.30
N ARG A 59 -23.16 -12.36 -6.28
CA ARG A 59 -24.05 -12.71 -7.40
C ARG A 59 -25.30 -13.47 -6.97
N THR A 60 -25.16 -14.35 -5.99
CA THR A 60 -26.26 -15.21 -5.53
C THR A 60 -27.16 -14.55 -4.50
N ARG A 61 -26.59 -13.76 -3.61
CA ARG A 61 -27.33 -13.12 -2.49
C ARG A 61 -27.92 -11.77 -2.83
N GLY A 62 -27.43 -11.13 -3.91
CA GLY A 62 -27.78 -9.73 -4.20
C GLY A 62 -27.16 -8.77 -3.21
N GLY A 63 -27.65 -7.53 -3.13
CA GLY A 63 -27.11 -6.52 -2.24
C GLY A 63 -27.64 -5.12 -2.52
N SER A 64 -26.94 -4.10 -2.09
CA SER A 64 -27.29 -2.69 -2.21
C SER A 64 -26.31 -1.91 -3.05
N GLY A 65 -26.83 -1.11 -3.98
CA GLY A 65 -26.06 -0.29 -4.91
C GLY A 65 -25.97 -0.90 -6.32
N ASP A 66 -25.19 -0.25 -7.19
CA ASP A 66 -25.05 -0.69 -8.59
C ASP A 66 -24.02 -1.83 -8.70
N PHE A 67 -24.53 -3.06 -8.94
CA PHE A 67 -23.67 -4.24 -9.13
C PHE A 67 -22.70 -4.11 -10.33
N ARG A 68 -23.08 -3.34 -11.37
CA ARG A 68 -22.20 -3.12 -12.52
C ARG A 68 -20.93 -2.39 -12.15
N ALA A 69 -20.99 -1.53 -11.12
CA ALA A 69 -19.79 -0.83 -10.60
C ALA A 69 -18.75 -1.82 -10.10
N ILE A 70 -19.14 -2.96 -9.53
CA ILE A 70 -18.24 -4.01 -9.05
C ILE A 70 -17.42 -4.56 -10.22
N GLY A 71 -18.08 -4.92 -11.33
CA GLY A 71 -17.40 -5.39 -12.54
C GLY A 71 -16.45 -4.35 -13.13
N GLN A 72 -16.86 -3.09 -13.20
CA GLN A 72 -16.03 -1.99 -13.71
C GLN A 72 -14.72 -1.80 -12.92
N ILE A 73 -14.72 -2.14 -11.64
CA ILE A 73 -13.57 -1.98 -10.75
C ILE A 73 -12.70 -3.24 -10.68
N LEU A 74 -13.33 -4.43 -10.64
CA LEU A 74 -12.61 -5.68 -10.41
C LEU A 74 -12.14 -6.38 -11.70
N GLN A 75 -12.81 -6.15 -12.86
CA GLN A 75 -12.43 -6.75 -14.14
C GLN A 75 -11.15 -6.17 -14.77
N PRO A 76 -10.83 -4.84 -14.65
CA PRO A 76 -9.62 -4.33 -15.27
C PRO A 76 -8.37 -5.00 -14.72
N ALA A 77 -7.45 -5.33 -15.63
CA ALA A 77 -6.14 -5.87 -15.25
C ALA A 77 -5.37 -4.87 -14.38
N SER A 78 -4.70 -5.41 -13.35
CA SER A 78 -3.84 -4.62 -12.49
C SER A 78 -2.64 -4.05 -13.25
N ARG A 79 -2.32 -2.78 -12.99
CA ARG A 79 -1.20 -2.06 -13.59
C ARG A 79 -0.28 -1.55 -12.49
N SER A 80 1.00 -1.43 -12.81
CA SER A 80 1.98 -0.78 -11.95
C SER A 80 1.60 0.69 -11.71
N VAL A 81 1.85 1.16 -10.50
CA VAL A 81 1.60 2.54 -10.08
C VAL A 81 2.92 3.15 -9.62
N PRO A 82 3.50 4.10 -10.37
CA PRO A 82 4.69 4.80 -9.91
C PRO A 82 4.36 5.66 -8.68
N GLU A 83 5.31 5.82 -7.77
CA GLU A 83 5.14 6.54 -6.52
C GLU A 83 4.50 7.92 -6.70
N GLN A 84 5.00 8.69 -7.67
CA GLN A 84 4.52 10.06 -7.93
C GLN A 84 3.05 10.11 -8.31
N ALA A 85 2.51 9.04 -8.92
CA ALA A 85 1.11 8.95 -9.31
C ALA A 85 0.17 8.69 -8.11
N LEU A 86 0.71 8.28 -6.95
CA LEU A 86 -0.08 8.05 -5.74
C LEU A 86 -0.54 9.36 -5.09
N TYR A 87 0.37 10.34 -5.01
CA TYR A 87 0.19 11.51 -4.15
C TYR A 87 -0.97 12.41 -4.58
N GLY A 88 -1.73 12.86 -3.60
CA GLY A 88 -2.78 13.86 -3.75
C GLY A 88 -4.09 13.46 -3.09
N ASN A 89 -5.11 14.25 -3.41
CA ASN A 89 -6.49 14.01 -3.00
C ASN A 89 -7.19 13.17 -4.05
N TRP A 90 -8.02 12.23 -3.59
CA TRP A 90 -8.77 11.30 -4.39
C TRP A 90 -10.23 11.32 -3.95
N ARG A 91 -11.15 11.13 -4.86
CA ARG A 91 -12.50 10.67 -4.52
C ARG A 91 -12.44 9.15 -4.40
N CYS A 92 -13.04 8.59 -3.36
CA CYS A 92 -13.00 7.15 -3.16
C CYS A 92 -14.34 6.62 -2.68
N ARG A 93 -14.63 5.36 -3.01
CA ARG A 93 -15.77 4.62 -2.45
C ARG A 93 -15.33 3.22 -2.09
N GLN A 94 -15.92 2.71 -1.03
CA GLN A 94 -15.71 1.33 -0.60
C GLN A 94 -16.82 0.46 -1.18
N ILE A 95 -16.48 -0.75 -1.52
CA ILE A 95 -17.40 -1.80 -1.92
C ILE A 95 -17.11 -2.99 -1.04
N LYS A 96 -18.12 -3.52 -0.38
CA LYS A 96 -18.08 -4.75 0.39
C LYS A 96 -18.65 -5.88 -0.41
N LEU A 97 -18.04 -7.06 -0.35
CA LEU A 97 -18.44 -8.25 -1.07
C LEU A 97 -18.43 -9.48 -0.17
N GLY A 98 -19.38 -10.35 -0.39
CA GLY A 98 -19.55 -11.59 0.38
C GLY A 98 -20.22 -11.36 1.73
N GLY A 99 -20.15 -12.37 2.59
CA GLY A 99 -20.79 -12.33 3.88
C GLY A 99 -22.32 -12.33 3.83
N ALA A 100 -22.95 -11.96 4.93
CA ALA A 100 -24.42 -12.01 5.06
C ALA A 100 -25.15 -11.07 4.09
N SER A 101 -24.55 -9.90 3.79
CA SER A 101 -25.16 -8.85 2.97
C SER A 101 -24.97 -9.03 1.45
N GLY A 102 -24.20 -10.05 0.99
CA GLY A 102 -23.88 -10.25 -0.40
C GLY A 102 -22.97 -9.16 -0.98
N TYR A 103 -23.49 -7.96 -1.24
CA TYR A 103 -22.66 -6.81 -1.60
C TYR A 103 -23.28 -5.49 -1.11
N TYR A 104 -22.40 -4.49 -0.93
CA TYR A 104 -22.77 -3.12 -0.62
C TYR A 104 -21.81 -2.13 -1.31
N VAL A 105 -22.36 -1.22 -2.13
CA VAL A 105 -21.61 -0.15 -2.79
C VAL A 105 -21.88 1.16 -2.06
N PHE A 106 -20.87 1.67 -1.37
CA PHE A 106 -20.98 2.93 -0.60
C PHE A 106 -20.97 4.16 -1.51
N SER A 107 -21.40 5.28 -0.96
CA SER A 107 -21.24 6.61 -1.57
C SER A 107 -19.77 7.00 -1.67
N TRP A 108 -19.50 8.09 -2.40
CA TRP A 108 -18.17 8.66 -2.54
C TRP A 108 -17.77 9.44 -1.29
N PHE A 109 -16.52 9.25 -0.90
CA PHE A 109 -15.83 9.94 0.19
C PHE A 109 -14.55 10.60 -0.33
N ASN A 110 -13.79 11.24 0.57
CA ASN A 110 -12.47 11.77 0.28
C ASN A 110 -11.39 10.80 0.79
N CYS A 111 -10.41 10.54 -0.08
CA CYS A 111 -9.18 9.85 0.27
C CYS A 111 -7.98 10.76 0.02
N ARG A 112 -6.90 10.52 0.73
CA ARG A 112 -5.64 11.22 0.55
C ARG A 112 -4.47 10.25 0.62
N ILE A 113 -3.51 10.45 -0.28
CA ILE A 113 -2.21 9.76 -0.22
C ILE A 113 -1.13 10.83 -0.18
N ALA A 114 -0.25 10.78 0.81
CA ALA A 114 0.80 11.78 1.02
C ALA A 114 2.04 11.18 1.68
N LYS A 115 3.18 11.84 1.49
CA LYS A 115 4.38 11.55 2.30
C LYS A 115 4.12 11.90 3.76
N ALA A 116 4.59 11.04 4.66
CA ALA A 116 4.50 11.22 6.10
C ALA A 116 5.76 10.63 6.76
N ASN A 117 5.96 10.94 8.04
CA ASN A 117 6.99 10.25 8.82
C ASN A 117 6.66 8.75 8.86
N GLY A 118 7.59 7.93 8.37
CA GLY A 118 7.41 6.48 8.27
C GLY A 118 6.97 5.95 6.91
N GLY A 119 6.75 6.80 5.89
CA GLY A 119 6.47 6.32 4.54
C GLY A 119 5.36 7.06 3.78
N ILE A 120 4.65 6.36 2.93
CA ILE A 120 3.51 6.88 2.19
C ILE A 120 2.24 6.56 2.94
N ARG A 121 1.56 7.57 3.44
CA ARG A 121 0.34 7.43 4.21
C ARG A 121 -0.90 7.50 3.31
N PHE A 122 -1.79 6.55 3.47
CA PHE A 122 -3.13 6.53 2.92
C PHE A 122 -4.15 6.83 4.01
N GLU A 123 -5.13 7.66 3.71
CA GLU A 123 -6.27 7.96 4.59
C GLU A 123 -7.57 8.01 3.79
N LYS A 124 -8.62 7.41 4.33
CA LYS A 124 -10.00 7.47 3.85
C LYS A 124 -10.88 8.11 4.91
N SER A 125 -11.65 9.13 4.52
CA SER A 125 -12.66 9.76 5.36
C SER A 125 -14.00 9.00 5.29
N GLY A 126 -14.98 9.43 6.07
CA GLY A 126 -16.34 8.90 6.08
C GLY A 126 -16.75 8.31 7.41
N THR A 127 -17.80 7.49 7.43
CA THR A 127 -18.29 6.82 8.63
C THR A 127 -17.38 5.68 9.07
N GLN A 128 -16.84 4.95 8.09
CA GLN A 128 -15.78 3.96 8.27
C GLN A 128 -14.49 4.56 7.72
N ARG A 129 -13.67 5.07 8.61
CA ARG A 129 -12.38 5.70 8.28
C ARG A 129 -11.30 4.63 8.17
N MET A 130 -10.30 4.86 7.34
CA MET A 130 -9.13 3.99 7.22
C MET A 130 -7.88 4.85 7.27
N ALA A 131 -6.84 4.35 7.91
CA ALA A 131 -5.52 4.98 7.87
C ALA A 131 -4.42 3.92 7.95
N GLY A 132 -3.35 4.10 7.17
CA GLY A 132 -2.24 3.17 7.14
C GLY A 132 -1.13 3.66 6.22
N PHE A 133 -0.20 2.76 5.93
CA PHE A 133 0.95 3.02 5.08
C PHE A 133 0.95 2.12 3.86
N LEU A 134 1.50 2.65 2.77
CA LEU A 134 1.71 1.95 1.51
C LEU A 134 3.20 1.65 1.35
N TYR A 135 3.51 0.40 1.06
CA TYR A 135 4.87 -0.12 0.89
C TYR A 135 5.05 -0.64 -0.54
N PRO A 136 6.15 -0.32 -1.23
CA PRO A 136 6.35 -0.77 -2.61
C PRO A 136 6.55 -2.28 -2.69
N GLN A 137 5.88 -2.93 -3.66
CA GLN A 137 5.98 -4.35 -3.93
C GLN A 137 5.81 -4.63 -5.42
N GLN A 138 6.90 -4.81 -6.16
CA GLN A 138 6.90 -5.21 -7.57
C GLN A 138 5.94 -4.38 -8.47
N GLY A 139 5.97 -3.06 -8.32
CA GLY A 139 5.12 -2.13 -9.07
C GLY A 139 3.70 -1.96 -8.53
N MET A 140 3.33 -2.68 -7.49
CA MET A 140 2.11 -2.52 -6.68
C MET A 140 2.48 -1.96 -5.30
N TRP A 141 1.47 -1.74 -4.45
CA TRP A 141 1.67 -1.21 -3.11
C TRP A 141 0.92 -2.04 -2.08
N VAL A 142 1.64 -2.61 -1.13
CA VAL A 142 1.03 -3.29 0.03
C VAL A 142 0.55 -2.23 1.01
N TYR A 143 -0.71 -2.32 1.41
CA TYR A 143 -1.32 -1.49 2.43
C TYR A 143 -1.33 -2.23 3.77
N LEU A 144 -0.81 -1.58 4.80
CA LEU A 144 -0.93 -2.00 6.20
C LEU A 144 -1.56 -0.86 6.97
N GLY A 145 -2.72 -1.07 7.55
CA GLY A 145 -3.46 -0.04 8.26
C GLY A 145 -4.57 -0.60 9.14
N ALA A 146 -5.43 0.28 9.61
CA ALA A 146 -6.58 -0.11 10.40
C ALA A 146 -7.81 0.74 10.04
N GLN A 147 -8.97 0.19 10.34
CA GLN A 147 -10.23 0.91 10.28
C GLN A 147 -10.52 1.60 11.61
N SER A 148 -11.33 2.65 11.57
CA SER A 148 -11.84 3.35 12.75
C SER A 148 -13.24 3.90 12.45
N ALA A 149 -14.13 3.89 13.41
CA ALA A 149 -15.43 4.52 13.27
C ALA A 149 -15.32 6.06 13.27
N LYS A 150 -16.36 6.73 12.75
CA LYS A 150 -16.45 8.19 12.81
C LYS A 150 -16.51 8.66 14.27
N GLY A 151 -15.65 9.61 14.61
CA GLY A 151 -15.57 10.17 15.96
C GLY A 151 -14.55 9.50 16.87
N GLU A 152 -14.06 8.32 16.53
CA GLU A 152 -12.96 7.66 17.24
C GLU A 152 -11.61 8.21 16.82
N PRO A 153 -10.54 8.05 17.62
CA PRO A 153 -9.17 8.22 17.15
C PRO A 153 -8.88 7.30 15.94
N LEU A 154 -7.95 7.70 15.08
CA LEU A 154 -7.49 6.79 14.02
C LEU A 154 -6.70 5.64 14.66
N HIS A 155 -7.17 4.42 14.44
CA HIS A 155 -6.44 3.23 14.85
C HIS A 155 -5.16 3.09 14.02
N ARG A 156 -4.17 2.45 14.61
CA ARG A 156 -2.92 2.10 13.95
C ARG A 156 -2.92 0.61 13.66
N TYR A 157 -2.26 0.21 12.60
CA TYR A 157 -1.97 -1.18 12.35
C TYR A 157 -1.18 -1.76 13.53
N SER A 158 -1.65 -2.84 14.13
CA SER A 158 -0.99 -3.46 15.30
C SER A 158 0.28 -4.22 14.92
N GLY A 159 0.27 -4.79 13.71
CA GLY A 159 1.46 -5.34 13.10
C GLY A 159 2.03 -6.59 13.77
N ARG A 160 3.28 -6.87 13.40
CA ARG A 160 4.02 -8.03 13.92
C ARG A 160 4.26 -7.96 15.43
N ALA A 161 4.40 -6.75 15.97
CA ALA A 161 4.66 -6.58 17.41
C ALA A 161 3.52 -7.12 18.27
N ALA A 162 2.27 -7.01 17.82
CA ALA A 162 1.12 -7.58 18.53
C ALA A 162 1.13 -9.13 18.51
N SER A 163 1.72 -9.74 17.46
CA SER A 163 1.81 -11.21 17.35
C SER A 163 2.78 -11.86 18.35
N VAL A 164 3.63 -11.06 19.02
CA VAL A 164 4.69 -11.51 19.94
C VAL A 164 4.33 -11.29 21.43
N GLY A 165 3.06 -11.04 21.72
CA GLY A 165 2.58 -10.86 23.11
C GLY A 165 1.73 -9.61 23.32
N GLY A 166 1.38 -8.91 22.25
CA GLY A 166 0.41 -7.83 22.25
C GLY A 166 -0.97 -8.29 21.79
N GLU A 167 -1.96 -7.41 21.91
CA GLU A 167 -3.30 -7.64 21.38
C GLU A 167 -3.37 -7.28 19.90
N ILE A 168 -3.81 -8.22 19.05
CA ILE A 168 -4.06 -7.95 17.63
C ILE A 168 -5.32 -7.07 17.55
N ASN A 169 -5.17 -5.90 16.92
CA ASN A 169 -6.31 -5.03 16.67
C ASN A 169 -7.27 -5.73 15.68
N PRO A 170 -8.53 -5.99 16.07
CA PRO A 170 -9.50 -6.61 15.18
C PRO A 170 -9.79 -5.76 13.92
N ASP A 171 -9.54 -4.45 14.00
CA ASP A 171 -9.71 -3.51 12.89
C ASP A 171 -8.52 -3.45 11.94
N ASP A 172 -7.48 -4.26 12.17
CA ASP A 172 -6.32 -4.34 11.26
C ASP A 172 -6.75 -4.74 9.85
N GLN A 173 -6.28 -3.97 8.89
CA GLN A 173 -6.52 -4.19 7.47
C GLN A 173 -5.22 -4.28 6.70
N VAL A 174 -5.16 -5.27 5.86
CA VAL A 174 -4.08 -5.48 4.89
C VAL A 174 -4.65 -5.52 3.49
N GLY A 175 -3.88 -5.06 2.50
CA GLY A 175 -4.36 -5.08 1.13
C GLY A 175 -3.30 -4.77 0.10
N VAL A 176 -3.73 -4.77 -1.17
CA VAL A 176 -2.87 -4.45 -2.32
C VAL A 176 -3.51 -3.33 -3.13
N LEU A 177 -2.79 -2.22 -3.30
CA LEU A 177 -3.20 -1.11 -4.15
C LEU A 177 -2.54 -1.24 -5.52
N VAL A 178 -3.37 -1.17 -6.54
CA VAL A 178 -3.00 -1.29 -7.96
C VAL A 178 -3.62 -0.18 -8.80
N GLY A 179 -3.04 0.10 -9.95
CA GLY A 179 -3.68 0.91 -10.99
C GLY A 179 -4.67 0.06 -11.78
N ILE A 180 -5.80 0.63 -12.16
CA ILE A 180 -6.78 0.01 -13.07
C ILE A 180 -7.12 0.91 -14.27
N GLY A 181 -6.55 2.11 -14.29
CA GLY A 181 -6.71 3.08 -15.36
C GLY A 181 -5.87 4.33 -15.11
N ASN A 182 -6.00 5.31 -16.01
CA ASN A 182 -5.40 6.62 -15.79
C ASN A 182 -6.14 7.32 -14.64
N ASN A 183 -5.39 7.81 -13.62
CA ASN A 183 -6.00 8.41 -12.43
C ASN A 183 -7.09 7.53 -11.79
N HIS A 184 -6.94 6.22 -11.86
CA HIS A 184 -7.90 5.24 -11.35
C HIS A 184 -7.14 4.11 -10.65
N LEU A 185 -7.32 4.01 -9.34
CA LEU A 185 -6.67 3.01 -8.50
C LEU A 185 -7.72 2.14 -7.81
N ARG A 186 -7.26 0.96 -7.39
CA ARG A 186 -8.05 0.01 -6.60
C ARG A 186 -7.19 -0.51 -5.44
N LEU A 187 -7.71 -0.45 -4.23
CA LEU A 187 -7.15 -1.08 -3.05
C LEU A 187 -8.01 -2.28 -2.67
N ASP A 188 -7.47 -3.47 -2.84
CA ASP A 188 -8.14 -4.74 -2.53
C ASP A 188 -7.76 -5.20 -1.11
N LEU A 189 -8.75 -5.55 -0.31
CA LEU A 189 -8.64 -5.88 1.11
C LEU A 189 -9.26 -7.27 1.35
N PRO A 190 -8.45 -8.34 1.43
CA PRO A 190 -8.95 -9.70 1.65
C PRO A 190 -9.43 -9.89 3.10
N SER A 191 -10.53 -10.58 3.28
CA SER A 191 -11.08 -11.03 4.58
C SER A 191 -10.98 -9.97 5.69
N PRO A 192 -11.58 -8.78 5.52
CA PRO A 192 -11.50 -7.72 6.52
C PRO A 192 -12.23 -8.15 7.80
N GLY A 193 -11.49 -8.25 8.93
CA GLY A 193 -11.89 -8.98 10.13
C GLY A 193 -13.20 -8.52 10.80
N THR A 194 -13.50 -7.21 10.82
CA THR A 194 -14.68 -6.65 11.51
C THR A 194 -15.78 -6.18 10.56
N GLN A 195 -15.68 -6.51 9.26
CA GLN A 195 -16.48 -5.86 8.23
C GLN A 195 -17.74 -6.61 7.80
N GLU A 196 -18.03 -7.79 8.34
CA GLU A 196 -19.15 -8.65 7.90
C GLU A 196 -19.14 -8.98 6.41
N SER A 197 -18.01 -8.77 5.74
CA SER A 197 -17.73 -9.06 4.33
C SER A 197 -16.50 -9.95 4.19
N ASP A 198 -16.44 -10.73 3.13
CA ASP A 198 -15.31 -11.63 2.88
C ASP A 198 -14.21 -10.95 2.05
N PHE A 199 -14.57 -9.85 1.37
CA PHE A 199 -13.65 -9.04 0.58
C PHE A 199 -14.16 -7.61 0.47
N ASP A 200 -13.29 -6.65 0.71
CA ASP A 200 -13.57 -5.24 0.45
C ASP A 200 -12.67 -4.71 -0.67
N THR A 201 -13.17 -3.75 -1.42
CA THR A 201 -12.31 -2.96 -2.32
C THR A 201 -12.61 -1.48 -2.18
N VAL A 202 -11.56 -0.65 -2.26
CA VAL A 202 -11.69 0.80 -2.30
C VAL A 202 -11.27 1.28 -3.67
N GLU A 203 -12.23 1.85 -4.40
CA GLU A 203 -11.98 2.54 -5.66
C GLU A 203 -11.53 3.97 -5.38
N LEU A 204 -10.49 4.43 -6.09
CA LEU A 204 -9.99 5.82 -6.02
C LEU A 204 -9.94 6.40 -7.42
N VAL A 205 -10.52 7.60 -7.62
CA VAL A 205 -10.53 8.32 -8.90
C VAL A 205 -10.14 9.80 -8.72
N ARG A 206 -9.57 10.36 -9.77
CA ARG A 206 -9.31 11.80 -9.90
C ARG A 206 -9.91 12.34 -11.19
#